data_de985b85a6c2b26ec6581104d961d2b7
#
_entry.id   de985b85a6c2b26ec6581104d961d2b7
#
_cell.length_a   1.000
_cell.length_b   1.000
_cell.length_c   1.000
_cell.angle_alpha   90.00
_cell.angle_beta   90.00
_cell.angle_gamma   90.00
#
_symmetry.space_group_name_H-M   'P 1'
#
loop_
_entity.id
_entity.type
_entity.pdbx_description
1 polymer ?
#
loop_
_entity_poly.entity_id
_entity_poly.type
_entity_poly.pdbx_seq_one_letter_code
_entity_poly.pdbx_strand_id
1 'polypeptide(L)'
;MINKKLLSFDRGALRFVGANVAFQWLSMLCNVIFVRAIARLVGAAFAGMLTTGVLWQNLLLCLGTVPFRFAFTLLASGMSDQASKNVKRTLRSNIYDKLARLGPNYTETAATSEVVMLASEGVEQIDTYFAKYLPQLVYSLLAPVTLFVLLVGVHARSAIILLCCVPLIPMSIVAVQKFAKKLLAKYWG
;
A
#
# COMPACT_ATOMS: atom_id res chain seq x y z
N MET A 1 -11.59 9.61 -2.07
CA MET A 1 -11.34 11.07 -2.21
C MET A 1 -10.31 11.47 -1.17
N ILE A 2 -9.16 12.00 -1.60
CA ILE A 2 -8.06 12.40 -0.71
C ILE A 2 -8.46 13.72 -0.05
N ASN A 3 -8.69 13.70 1.25
CA ASN A 3 -9.08 14.91 1.99
C ASN A 3 -7.82 15.74 2.27
N LYS A 4 -7.66 16.88 1.54
CA LYS A 4 -6.48 17.75 1.65
C LYS A 4 -6.22 18.25 3.08
N LYS A 5 -7.27 18.36 3.91
CA LYS A 5 -7.14 18.74 5.32
C LYS A 5 -6.46 17.64 6.16
N LEU A 6 -6.66 16.37 5.82
CA LEU A 6 -5.99 15.25 6.51
C LEU A 6 -4.50 15.15 6.15
N LEU A 7 -4.13 15.45 4.89
CA LEU A 7 -2.72 15.45 4.46
C LEU A 7 -1.90 16.59 5.08
N SER A 8 -2.52 17.72 5.40
CA SER A 8 -1.82 18.83 6.07
C SER A 8 -1.68 18.65 7.58
N PHE A 9 -2.33 17.64 8.15
CA PHE A 9 -2.48 17.45 9.58
C PHE A 9 -1.18 16.96 10.25
N ASP A 10 -0.42 16.06 9.60
CA ASP A 10 0.86 15.58 10.16
C ASP A 10 1.89 15.30 9.06
N ARG A 11 2.80 16.27 8.86
CA ARG A 11 3.94 16.12 7.94
C ARG A 11 4.92 15.03 8.38
N GLY A 12 4.95 14.68 9.67
CA GLY A 12 5.78 13.61 10.21
C GLY A 12 5.31 12.25 9.72
N ALA A 13 4.01 11.98 9.79
CA ALA A 13 3.41 10.74 9.31
C ALA A 13 3.62 10.53 7.80
N LEU A 14 3.56 11.61 7.00
CA LEU A 14 3.77 11.52 5.54
C LEU A 14 5.18 11.06 5.15
N ARG A 15 6.20 11.39 5.95
CA ARG A 15 7.58 10.90 5.72
C ARG A 15 7.65 9.38 5.86
N PHE A 16 6.99 8.82 6.88
CA PHE A 16 6.94 7.37 7.11
C PHE A 16 6.10 6.67 6.03
N VAL A 17 5.00 7.30 5.58
CA VAL A 17 4.21 6.82 4.43
C VAL A 17 5.07 6.76 3.17
N GLY A 18 5.83 7.82 2.87
CA GLY A 18 6.73 7.86 1.73
C GLY A 18 7.84 6.80 1.81
N ALA A 19 8.45 6.62 2.98
CA ALA A 19 9.45 5.58 3.21
C ALA A 19 8.85 4.17 3.04
N ASN A 20 7.63 3.94 3.55
CA ASN A 20 6.91 2.67 3.36
C ASN A 20 6.72 2.36 1.87
N VAL A 21 6.23 3.33 1.09
CA VAL A 21 6.04 3.17 -0.37
C VAL A 21 7.37 2.88 -1.07
N ALA A 22 8.45 3.58 -0.70
CA ALA A 22 9.78 3.36 -1.27
C ALA A 22 10.30 1.93 -1.00
N PHE A 23 10.16 1.43 0.23
CA PHE A 23 10.56 0.07 0.57
C PHE A 23 9.68 -1.00 -0.11
N GLN A 24 8.38 -0.78 -0.23
CA GLN A 24 7.50 -1.66 -1.00
C GLN A 24 7.91 -1.69 -2.48
N TRP A 25 8.24 -0.53 -3.04
CA TRP A 25 8.71 -0.43 -4.42
C TRP A 25 10.05 -1.15 -4.64
N LEU A 26 11.02 -1.00 -3.72
CA LEU A 26 12.28 -1.76 -3.76
C LEU A 26 12.04 -3.27 -3.65
N SER A 27 11.14 -3.70 -2.77
CA SER A 27 10.73 -5.11 -2.66
C SER A 27 10.15 -5.63 -3.98
N MET A 28 9.34 -4.81 -4.68
CA MET A 28 8.79 -5.16 -6.00
C MET A 28 9.91 -5.30 -7.05
N LEU A 29 10.90 -4.41 -7.07
CA LEU A 29 12.05 -4.52 -7.99
C LEU A 29 12.83 -5.82 -7.75
N CYS A 30 13.07 -6.19 -6.49
CA CYS A 30 13.67 -7.50 -6.17
C CYS A 30 12.83 -8.66 -6.70
N ASN A 31 11.50 -8.57 -6.59
CA ASN A 31 10.60 -9.59 -7.14
C ASN A 31 10.69 -9.70 -8.67
N VAL A 32 10.80 -8.58 -9.39
CA VAL A 32 10.98 -8.57 -10.84
C VAL A 32 12.31 -9.24 -11.24
N ILE A 33 13.39 -8.93 -10.52
CA ILE A 33 14.70 -9.56 -10.76
C ILE A 33 14.61 -11.08 -10.53
N PHE A 34 13.95 -11.51 -9.45
CA PHE A 34 13.72 -12.91 -9.13
C PHE A 34 12.96 -13.65 -10.24
N VAL A 35 11.82 -13.09 -10.66
CA VAL A 35 10.99 -13.67 -11.73
C VAL A 35 11.78 -13.73 -13.05
N ARG A 36 12.57 -12.69 -13.37
CA ARG A 36 13.42 -12.68 -14.57
C ARG A 36 14.52 -13.76 -14.50
N ALA A 37 15.11 -14.00 -13.36
CA ALA A 37 16.10 -15.07 -13.18
C ALA A 37 15.48 -16.45 -13.39
N ILE A 38 14.29 -16.71 -12.84
CA ILE A 38 13.53 -17.95 -13.07
C ILE A 38 13.18 -18.11 -14.56
N ALA A 39 12.65 -17.05 -15.19
CA ALA A 39 12.28 -17.11 -16.59
C ALA A 39 13.48 -17.44 -17.50
N ARG A 40 14.66 -16.92 -17.20
CA ARG A 40 15.92 -17.27 -17.90
C ARG A 40 16.31 -18.72 -17.69
N LEU A 41 16.19 -19.26 -16.46
CA LEU A 41 16.48 -20.66 -16.18
C LEU A 41 15.56 -21.59 -16.97
N VAL A 42 14.27 -21.30 -16.93
CA VAL A 42 13.25 -22.09 -17.66
C VAL A 42 13.51 -22.02 -19.18
N GLY A 43 13.77 -20.82 -19.72
CA GLY A 43 14.09 -20.64 -21.12
C GLY A 43 15.35 -21.42 -21.56
N ALA A 44 16.41 -21.38 -20.76
CA ALA A 44 17.64 -22.13 -21.02
C ALA A 44 17.43 -23.66 -20.95
N ALA A 45 16.53 -24.12 -20.04
CA ALA A 45 16.16 -25.52 -19.96
C ALA A 45 15.45 -26.01 -21.24
N PHE A 46 14.48 -25.24 -21.72
CA PHE A 46 13.75 -25.59 -22.95
C PHE A 46 14.61 -25.50 -24.22
N ALA A 47 15.59 -24.60 -24.24
CA ALA A 47 16.52 -24.44 -25.35
C ALA A 47 17.66 -25.50 -25.33
N GLY A 48 17.75 -26.35 -24.31
CA GLY A 48 18.84 -27.33 -24.17
C GLY A 48 20.22 -26.68 -23.91
N MET A 49 20.26 -25.38 -23.55
CA MET A 49 21.48 -24.58 -23.34
C MET A 49 21.81 -24.43 -21.83
N LEU A 50 21.44 -25.40 -21.01
CA LEU A 50 21.75 -25.40 -19.59
C LEU A 50 23.26 -25.64 -19.37
N THR A 51 24.01 -24.55 -19.28
CA THR A 51 25.41 -24.62 -18.85
C THR A 51 25.49 -24.44 -17.34
N THR A 52 26.42 -25.15 -16.68
CA THR A 52 26.64 -25.06 -15.21
C THR A 52 26.82 -23.61 -14.75
N GLY A 53 27.47 -22.74 -15.55
CA GLY A 53 27.63 -21.33 -15.26
C GLY A 53 26.31 -20.55 -15.22
N VAL A 54 25.41 -20.81 -16.19
CA VAL A 54 24.08 -20.19 -16.24
C VAL A 54 23.24 -20.61 -15.04
N LEU A 55 23.32 -21.88 -14.63
CA LEU A 55 22.64 -22.38 -13.44
C LEU A 55 23.10 -21.68 -12.18
N TRP A 56 24.42 -21.64 -11.92
CA TRP A 56 24.96 -21.03 -10.72
C TRP A 56 24.68 -19.52 -10.65
N GLN A 57 24.84 -18.80 -11.75
CA GLN A 57 24.60 -17.36 -11.77
C GLN A 57 23.13 -17.02 -11.45
N ASN A 58 22.17 -17.71 -12.07
CA ASN A 58 20.75 -17.44 -11.79
C ASN A 58 20.31 -17.96 -10.42
N LEU A 59 20.90 -19.07 -9.93
CA LEU A 59 20.62 -19.59 -8.59
C LEU A 59 21.09 -18.60 -7.51
N LEU A 60 22.31 -18.05 -7.66
CA LEU A 60 22.83 -17.03 -6.75
C LEU A 60 21.99 -15.75 -6.77
N LEU A 61 21.52 -15.32 -7.95
CA LEU A 61 20.59 -14.19 -8.05
C LEU A 61 19.27 -14.46 -7.32
N CYS A 62 18.68 -15.64 -7.50
CA CYS A 62 17.46 -16.05 -6.79
C CYS A 62 17.68 -16.09 -5.29
N LEU A 63 18.77 -16.71 -4.84
CA LEU A 63 19.11 -16.84 -3.42
C LEU A 63 19.37 -15.48 -2.77
N GLY A 64 20.03 -14.56 -3.50
CA GLY A 64 20.32 -13.20 -3.02
C GLY A 64 19.08 -12.31 -2.96
N THR A 65 18.18 -12.38 -3.95
CA THR A 65 17.01 -11.50 -4.01
C THR A 65 15.98 -11.79 -2.92
N VAL A 66 15.86 -13.04 -2.45
CA VAL A 66 14.89 -13.43 -1.41
C VAL A 66 15.14 -12.70 -0.08
N PRO A 67 16.36 -12.73 0.52
CA PRO A 67 16.60 -12.03 1.79
C PRO A 67 16.48 -10.51 1.66
N PHE A 68 16.91 -9.91 0.52
CA PHE A 68 16.71 -8.48 0.30
C PHE A 68 15.24 -8.11 0.22
N ARG A 69 14.43 -8.88 -0.49
CA ARG A 69 12.99 -8.69 -0.55
C ARG A 69 12.36 -8.78 0.83
N PHE A 70 12.76 -9.79 1.61
CA PHE A 70 12.26 -9.94 2.98
C PHE A 70 12.63 -8.76 3.86
N ALA A 71 13.88 -8.30 3.81
CA ALA A 71 14.36 -7.13 4.54
C ALA A 71 13.56 -5.86 4.18
N PHE A 72 13.34 -5.58 2.88
CA PHE A 72 12.56 -4.43 2.46
C PHE A 72 11.09 -4.53 2.88
N THR A 73 10.51 -5.72 2.89
CA THR A 73 9.14 -5.92 3.39
C THR A 73 9.03 -5.66 4.89
N LEU A 74 10.01 -6.11 5.69
CA LEU A 74 10.07 -5.80 7.11
C LEU A 74 10.25 -4.31 7.38
N LEU A 75 11.14 -3.65 6.63
CA LEU A 75 11.34 -2.20 6.74
C LEU A 75 10.07 -1.43 6.36
N ALA A 76 9.37 -1.83 5.31
CA ALA A 76 8.08 -1.25 4.94
C ALA A 76 7.04 -1.38 6.05
N SER A 77 6.92 -2.57 6.65
CA SER A 77 6.03 -2.80 7.79
C SER A 77 6.39 -1.93 8.99
N GLY A 78 7.68 -1.84 9.33
CA GLY A 78 8.17 -0.98 10.40
C GLY A 78 7.86 0.51 10.17
N MET A 79 7.93 0.98 8.92
CA MET A 79 7.55 2.36 8.59
C MET A 79 6.04 2.57 8.70
N SER A 80 5.22 1.57 8.36
CA SER A 80 3.77 1.59 8.59
C SER A 80 3.44 1.74 10.08
N ASP A 81 4.11 0.96 10.92
CA ASP A 81 3.92 1.01 12.39
C ASP A 81 4.34 2.37 12.97
N GLN A 82 5.41 2.96 12.46
CA GLN A 82 5.84 4.29 12.89
C GLN A 82 4.86 5.39 12.45
N ALA A 83 4.31 5.29 11.24
CA ALA A 83 3.26 6.18 10.77
C ALA A 83 2.02 6.08 11.67
N SER A 84 1.58 4.86 11.99
CA SER A 84 0.49 4.56 12.92
C SER A 84 0.71 5.21 14.29
N LYS A 85 1.85 4.96 14.92
CA LYS A 85 2.18 5.52 16.24
C LYS A 85 2.16 7.04 16.25
N ASN A 86 2.71 7.68 15.23
CA ASN A 86 2.71 9.15 15.13
C ASN A 86 1.29 9.71 15.00
N VAL A 87 0.50 9.16 14.09
CA VAL A 87 -0.89 9.60 13.88
C VAL A 87 -1.71 9.44 15.15
N LYS A 88 -1.65 8.27 15.80
CA LYS A 88 -2.37 8.03 17.07
C LYS A 88 -1.97 9.02 18.15
N ARG A 89 -0.66 9.26 18.31
CA ARG A 89 -0.15 10.20 19.31
C ARG A 89 -0.63 11.62 19.03
N THR A 90 -0.52 12.10 17.81
CA THR A 90 -0.92 13.45 17.41
C THR A 90 -2.43 13.65 17.58
N LEU A 91 -3.23 12.68 17.13
CA LEU A 91 -4.69 12.77 17.25
C LEU A 91 -5.14 12.79 18.72
N ARG A 92 -4.63 11.87 19.53
CA ARG A 92 -4.97 11.82 20.95
C ARG A 92 -4.55 13.09 21.67
N SER A 93 -3.34 13.60 21.41
CA SER A 93 -2.88 14.88 21.99
C SER A 93 -3.85 16.01 21.63
N ASN A 94 -4.24 16.13 20.36
CA ASN A 94 -5.15 17.17 19.91
C ASN A 94 -6.57 17.06 20.53
N ILE A 95 -7.05 15.83 20.75
CA ILE A 95 -8.32 15.61 21.45
C ILE A 95 -8.21 16.07 22.89
N TYR A 96 -7.14 15.67 23.62
CA TYR A 96 -6.91 16.10 25.01
C TYR A 96 -6.74 17.61 25.14
N ASP A 97 -5.96 18.24 24.26
CA ASP A 97 -5.76 19.69 24.26
C ASP A 97 -7.08 20.44 24.02
N LYS A 98 -7.93 19.90 23.14
CA LYS A 98 -9.24 20.50 22.88
C LYS A 98 -10.19 20.35 24.07
N LEU A 99 -10.20 19.19 24.71
CA LEU A 99 -10.98 18.95 25.92
C LEU A 99 -10.52 19.83 27.08
N ALA A 100 -9.21 19.97 27.28
CA ALA A 100 -8.64 20.83 28.30
C ALA A 100 -9.02 22.31 28.09
N ARG A 101 -9.09 22.78 26.83
CA ARG A 101 -9.52 24.14 26.49
C ARG A 101 -11.01 24.36 26.70
N LEU A 102 -11.85 23.37 26.52
CA LEU A 102 -13.30 23.45 26.78
C LEU A 102 -13.63 23.43 28.26
N GLY A 103 -12.71 22.92 29.10
CA GLY A 103 -12.90 22.85 30.56
C GLY A 103 -14.07 21.95 30.97
N PRO A 104 -14.66 22.15 32.16
CA PRO A 104 -15.76 21.34 32.69
C PRO A 104 -17.03 21.37 31.80
N ASN A 105 -17.21 22.43 31.04
CA ASN A 105 -18.40 22.63 30.21
C ASN A 105 -18.38 21.87 28.87
N TYR A 106 -17.38 20.99 28.65
CA TYR A 106 -17.35 20.20 27.39
C TYR A 106 -18.59 19.33 27.20
N THR A 107 -19.25 18.92 28.28
CA THR A 107 -20.47 18.11 28.28
C THR A 107 -21.70 18.84 27.68
N GLU A 108 -21.69 20.17 27.67
CA GLU A 108 -22.72 20.97 26.99
C GLU A 108 -22.55 20.92 25.46
N THR A 109 -21.31 20.67 24.98
CA THR A 109 -20.98 20.69 23.54
C THR A 109 -20.96 19.29 22.92
N ALA A 110 -20.58 18.27 23.69
CA ALA A 110 -20.51 16.89 23.21
C ALA A 110 -20.75 15.90 24.36
N ALA A 111 -21.52 14.84 24.11
CA ALA A 111 -21.72 13.80 25.08
C ALA A 111 -20.41 13.07 25.40
N THR A 112 -20.16 12.74 26.66
CA THR A 112 -18.93 12.03 27.09
C THR A 112 -18.74 10.71 26.31
N SER A 113 -19.80 9.98 26.01
CA SER A 113 -19.76 8.76 25.20
C SER A 113 -19.26 9.00 23.78
N GLU A 114 -19.67 10.11 23.17
CA GLU A 114 -19.23 10.50 21.83
C GLU A 114 -17.74 10.85 21.80
N VAL A 115 -17.24 11.57 22.81
CA VAL A 115 -15.82 11.90 22.96
C VAL A 115 -14.98 10.64 23.15
N VAL A 116 -15.43 9.70 23.97
CA VAL A 116 -14.75 8.40 24.16
C VAL A 116 -14.74 7.59 22.87
N MET A 117 -15.86 7.52 22.16
CA MET A 117 -15.94 6.83 20.87
C MET A 117 -14.99 7.47 19.83
N LEU A 118 -14.94 8.80 19.76
CA LEU A 118 -14.02 9.50 18.88
C LEU A 118 -12.55 9.23 19.22
N ALA A 119 -12.18 9.23 20.50
CA ALA A 119 -10.83 9.00 20.98
C ALA A 119 -10.36 7.54 20.82
N SER A 120 -11.28 6.59 20.76
CA SER A 120 -11.01 5.17 20.52
C SER A 120 -11.19 4.80 19.03
N GLU A 121 -12.42 4.68 18.57
CA GLU A 121 -12.73 4.19 17.22
C GLU A 121 -12.37 5.19 16.11
N GLY A 122 -12.61 6.49 16.34
CA GLY A 122 -12.27 7.53 15.38
C GLY A 122 -10.78 7.61 15.11
N VAL A 123 -9.95 7.48 16.15
CA VAL A 123 -8.49 7.46 16.03
C VAL A 123 -8.02 6.20 15.26
N GLU A 124 -8.60 5.03 15.54
CA GLU A 124 -8.27 3.77 14.84
C GLU A 124 -8.63 3.82 13.35
N GLN A 125 -9.75 4.45 12.98
CA GLN A 125 -10.13 4.61 11.57
C GLN A 125 -9.14 5.51 10.81
N ILE A 126 -8.72 6.62 11.41
CA ILE A 126 -7.76 7.54 10.80
C ILE A 126 -6.36 6.91 10.74
N ASP A 127 -5.97 6.15 11.75
CA ASP A 127 -4.74 5.37 11.77
C ASP A 127 -4.70 4.38 10.59
N THR A 128 -5.76 3.61 10.39
CA THR A 128 -5.87 2.66 9.26
C THR A 128 -5.73 3.38 7.92
N TYR A 129 -6.24 4.60 7.80
CA TYR A 129 -6.10 5.41 6.60
C TYR A 129 -4.63 5.77 6.31
N PHE A 130 -3.88 6.27 7.31
CA PHE A 130 -2.49 6.68 7.13
C PHE A 130 -1.51 5.51 7.06
N ALA A 131 -1.70 4.49 7.90
CA ALA A 131 -0.77 3.37 7.99
C ALA A 131 -0.92 2.35 6.85
N LYS A 132 -2.14 2.14 6.35
CA LYS A 132 -2.43 1.08 5.37
C LYS A 132 -2.94 1.62 4.04
N TYR A 133 -4.01 2.45 4.08
CA TYR A 133 -4.68 2.87 2.85
C TYR A 133 -3.83 3.81 1.99
N LEU A 134 -3.24 4.84 2.58
CA LEU A 134 -2.48 5.85 1.85
C LEU A 134 -1.21 5.30 1.19
N PRO A 135 -0.36 4.50 1.88
CA PRO A 135 0.77 3.84 1.25
C PRO A 135 0.35 2.92 0.12
N GLN A 136 -0.69 2.11 0.34
CA GLN A 136 -1.18 1.17 -0.67
C GLN A 136 -1.74 1.87 -1.91
N LEU A 137 -2.42 3.01 -1.74
CA LEU A 137 -2.94 3.82 -2.85
C LEU A 137 -1.79 4.35 -3.72
N VAL A 138 -0.76 4.93 -3.10
CA VAL A 138 0.41 5.45 -3.83
C VAL A 138 1.16 4.32 -4.53
N TYR A 139 1.38 3.20 -3.83
CA TYR A 139 2.02 2.02 -4.38
C TYR A 139 1.25 1.43 -5.57
N SER A 140 -0.07 1.34 -5.49
CA SER A 140 -0.93 0.79 -6.56
C SER A 140 -0.93 1.63 -7.84
N LEU A 141 -0.59 2.91 -7.75
CA LEU A 141 -0.37 3.77 -8.91
C LEU A 141 1.05 3.63 -9.48
N LEU A 142 2.05 3.51 -8.58
CA LEU A 142 3.46 3.46 -8.97
C LEU A 142 3.85 2.12 -9.56
N ALA A 143 3.35 1.01 -9.00
CA ALA A 143 3.73 -0.35 -9.38
C ALA A 143 3.42 -0.68 -10.84
N PRO A 144 2.21 -0.42 -11.39
CA PRO A 144 1.90 -0.71 -12.79
C PRO A 144 2.74 0.09 -13.77
N VAL A 145 3.00 1.37 -13.46
CA VAL A 145 3.84 2.23 -14.30
C VAL A 145 5.27 1.68 -14.36
N THR A 146 5.81 1.30 -13.22
CA THR A 146 7.16 0.71 -13.15
C THR A 146 7.23 -0.62 -13.90
N LEU A 147 6.25 -1.50 -13.71
CA LEU A 147 6.18 -2.78 -14.43
C LEU A 147 6.04 -2.57 -15.92
N PHE A 148 5.24 -1.60 -16.37
CA PHE A 148 5.13 -1.26 -17.77
C PHE A 148 6.48 -0.85 -18.36
N VAL A 149 7.20 0.06 -17.72
CA VAL A 149 8.53 0.51 -18.18
C VAL A 149 9.51 -0.65 -18.26
N LEU A 150 9.51 -1.56 -17.29
CA LEU A 150 10.40 -2.72 -17.27
C LEU A 150 10.03 -3.77 -18.32
N LEU A 151 8.73 -3.99 -18.56
CA LEU A 151 8.27 -4.99 -19.52
C LEU A 151 8.34 -4.52 -20.98
N VAL A 152 8.21 -3.24 -21.27
CA VAL A 152 8.30 -2.69 -22.63
C VAL A 152 9.62 -3.09 -23.28
N GLY A 153 10.71 -3.09 -22.53
CA GLY A 153 12.03 -3.50 -23.01
C GLY A 153 12.17 -5.02 -23.32
N VAL A 154 11.24 -5.84 -22.81
CA VAL A 154 11.26 -7.31 -23.01
C VAL A 154 10.22 -7.73 -24.04
N HIS A 155 8.98 -7.27 -23.89
CA HIS A 155 7.86 -7.63 -24.77
C HIS A 155 6.76 -6.56 -24.74
N ALA A 156 6.80 -5.64 -25.70
CA ALA A 156 5.92 -4.46 -25.75
C ALA A 156 4.42 -4.83 -25.76
N ARG A 157 4.03 -5.89 -26.48
CA ARG A 157 2.62 -6.33 -26.54
C ARG A 157 2.09 -6.73 -25.16
N SER A 158 2.86 -7.50 -24.40
CA SER A 158 2.48 -7.92 -23.04
C SER A 158 2.41 -6.73 -22.07
N ALA A 159 3.30 -5.76 -22.22
CA ALA A 159 3.31 -4.55 -21.41
C ALA A 159 2.05 -3.70 -21.61
N ILE A 160 1.60 -3.55 -22.87
CA ILE A 160 0.37 -2.82 -23.22
C ILE A 160 -0.86 -3.52 -22.62
N ILE A 161 -0.96 -4.83 -22.74
CA ILE A 161 -2.08 -5.61 -22.16
C ILE A 161 -2.12 -5.42 -20.65
N LEU A 162 -0.97 -5.50 -19.97
CA LEU A 162 -0.87 -5.27 -18.53
C LEU A 162 -1.37 -3.87 -18.15
N LEU A 163 -0.93 -2.84 -18.87
CA LEU A 163 -1.33 -1.46 -18.61
C LEU A 163 -2.84 -1.25 -18.80
N CYS A 164 -3.45 -1.88 -19.80
CA CYS A 164 -4.90 -1.85 -20.04
C CYS A 164 -5.69 -2.58 -18.92
N CYS A 165 -5.12 -3.63 -18.33
CA CYS A 165 -5.76 -4.37 -17.25
C CYS A 165 -5.81 -3.56 -15.93
N VAL A 166 -4.86 -2.65 -15.70
CA VAL A 166 -4.80 -1.85 -14.46
C VAL A 166 -6.05 -1.01 -14.21
N PRO A 167 -6.56 -0.20 -15.14
CA PRO A 167 -7.80 0.55 -14.92
C PRO A 167 -9.05 -0.35 -14.90
N LEU A 168 -8.98 -1.54 -15.49
CA LEU A 168 -10.10 -2.47 -15.52
C LEU A 168 -10.47 -2.99 -14.12
N ILE A 169 -9.47 -3.18 -13.24
CA ILE A 169 -9.68 -3.65 -11.86
C ILE A 169 -10.56 -2.68 -11.06
N PRO A 170 -10.24 -1.38 -10.90
CA PRO A 170 -11.10 -0.47 -10.16
C PRO A 170 -12.46 -0.27 -10.83
N MET A 171 -12.52 -0.31 -12.18
CA MET A 171 -13.80 -0.24 -12.89
C MET A 171 -14.71 -1.43 -12.58
N SER A 172 -14.18 -2.64 -12.56
CA SER A 172 -14.95 -3.85 -12.22
C SER A 172 -15.43 -3.82 -10.77
N ILE A 173 -14.60 -3.37 -9.82
CA ILE A 173 -15.00 -3.22 -8.42
C ILE A 173 -16.16 -2.23 -8.28
N VAL A 174 -16.08 -1.06 -8.93
CA VAL A 174 -17.16 -0.07 -8.91
C VAL A 174 -18.43 -0.61 -9.55
N ALA A 175 -18.32 -1.34 -10.65
CA ALA A 175 -19.48 -1.98 -11.32
C ALA A 175 -20.15 -3.00 -10.40
N VAL A 176 -19.40 -3.88 -9.77
CA VAL A 176 -19.90 -4.87 -8.80
C VAL A 176 -20.56 -4.20 -7.60
N GLN A 177 -19.95 -3.15 -7.04
CA GLN A 177 -20.52 -2.41 -5.92
C GLN A 177 -21.85 -1.73 -6.28
N LYS A 178 -21.95 -1.13 -7.47
CA LYS A 178 -23.19 -0.53 -7.95
C LYS A 178 -24.28 -1.59 -8.15
N PHE A 179 -23.91 -2.74 -8.71
CA PHE A 179 -24.83 -3.85 -8.90
C PHE A 179 -25.33 -4.42 -7.55
N ALA A 180 -24.39 -4.65 -6.61
CA ALA A 180 -24.73 -5.11 -5.26
C ALA A 180 -25.66 -4.13 -4.53
N LYS A 181 -25.38 -2.82 -4.57
CA LYS A 181 -26.25 -1.79 -3.98
C LYS A 181 -27.65 -1.79 -4.61
N LYS A 182 -27.75 -1.96 -5.93
CA LYS A 182 -29.03 -2.03 -6.64
C LYS A 182 -29.84 -3.28 -6.23
N LEU A 183 -29.17 -4.42 -6.05
CA LEU A 183 -29.81 -5.63 -5.54
C LEU A 183 -30.29 -5.47 -4.10
N LEU A 184 -29.44 -4.94 -3.20
CA LEU A 184 -29.84 -4.69 -1.81
C LEU A 184 -31.05 -3.74 -1.74
N ALA A 185 -31.03 -2.64 -2.47
CA ALA A 185 -32.16 -1.70 -2.52
C ALA A 185 -33.46 -2.33 -3.05
N LYS A 186 -33.36 -3.38 -3.90
CA LYS A 186 -34.51 -4.10 -4.40
C LYS A 186 -35.08 -5.13 -3.40
N TYR A 187 -34.26 -5.68 -2.52
CA TYR A 187 -34.67 -6.69 -1.55
C TYR A 187 -35.02 -6.13 -0.17
N TRP A 188 -34.57 -4.93 0.15
CA TRP A 188 -34.71 -4.29 1.48
C TRP A 188 -35.52 -2.97 1.41
N GLY A 189 -35.98 -2.55 0.26
CA GLY A 189 -36.92 -1.48 0.03
C GLY A 189 -38.24 -2.03 -0.48
#